data_3e29780947b1ef904347b4043bd1be3a
#
_entry.id   3e29780947b1ef904347b4043bd1be3a
#
_cell.length_a   1.000
_cell.length_b   1.000
_cell.length_c   1.000
_cell.angle_alpha   90.00
_cell.angle_beta   90.00
_cell.angle_gamma   90.00
#
_symmetry.space_group_name_H-M   'P 1'
#
loop_
_entity.id
_entity.type
_entity.pdbx_description
1 polymer ?
#
loop_
_entity_poly.entity_id
_entity_poly.type
_entity_poly.pdbx_seq_one_letter_code
_entity_poly.pdbx_strand_id
1 'polypeptide(L)'
;MLLFGGAIIKSTLTDTFLRYVKEGLRPFLLGAGLLLVAAAIMTIWYDLRAARRTRSAHHEPGHDDGHGHGGHEPRVGWLLLAPVMALLLLSPPALGSFAAGQSGSVGPAEASDYPPLPAGDPVEVGLLDYAGRAVFDGGRSLAGRTVKLTGFITPGPDGRPMLARMVLACCAADGRPIKVGLTGAPIDAPPDAWVDVVGVYSPEVGTDPVNQARLAYLEVRTWQEIDEPKQPYA
;
A
#
# COMPACT_ATOMS: atom_id res chain seq x y z
N MET A 1 20.36 -12.60 3.43
CA MET A 1 19.56 -13.15 2.32
C MET A 1 18.47 -14.12 2.79
N LEU A 2 18.78 -15.16 3.59
CA LEU A 2 17.74 -16.10 4.10
C LEU A 2 16.60 -15.41 4.86
N LEU A 3 16.93 -14.49 5.78
CA LEU A 3 15.92 -13.74 6.54
C LEU A 3 15.04 -12.86 5.65
N PHE A 4 15.62 -12.20 4.67
CA PHE A 4 14.88 -11.37 3.71
C PHE A 4 13.95 -12.21 2.83
N GLY A 5 14.48 -13.26 2.22
CA GLY A 5 13.66 -14.17 1.41
C GLY A 5 12.54 -14.80 2.22
N GLY A 6 12.82 -15.23 3.45
CA GLY A 6 11.82 -15.77 4.37
C GLY A 6 10.76 -14.75 4.79
N ALA A 7 11.17 -13.50 5.05
CA ALA A 7 10.25 -12.40 5.38
C ALA A 7 9.32 -12.06 4.22
N ILE A 8 9.84 -12.00 2.99
CA ILE A 8 9.04 -11.76 1.77
C ILE A 8 8.02 -12.89 1.60
N ILE A 9 8.45 -14.15 1.69
CA ILE A 9 7.56 -15.30 1.56
C ILE A 9 6.48 -15.26 2.64
N LYS A 10 6.86 -15.06 3.91
CA LYS A 10 5.92 -14.96 5.03
C LYS A 10 4.90 -13.84 4.79
N SER A 11 5.37 -12.62 4.47
CA SER A 11 4.50 -11.47 4.20
C SER A 11 3.50 -11.76 3.07
N THR A 12 3.95 -12.48 2.02
CA THR A 12 3.11 -12.82 0.88
C THR A 12 2.08 -13.91 1.21
N LEU A 13 2.43 -14.85 2.09
CA LEU A 13 1.50 -15.91 2.54
C LEU A 13 0.48 -15.42 3.57
N THR A 14 0.82 -14.39 4.35
CA THR A 14 -0.07 -13.81 5.36
C THR A 14 -0.86 -12.60 4.87
N ASP A 15 -0.81 -12.30 3.56
CA ASP A 15 -1.44 -11.12 2.92
C ASP A 15 -0.99 -9.75 3.48
N THR A 16 0.01 -9.73 4.38
CA THR A 16 0.56 -8.49 4.94
C THR A 16 1.21 -7.60 3.87
N PHE A 17 1.68 -8.20 2.77
CA PHE A 17 2.24 -7.45 1.64
C PHE A 17 1.24 -6.51 0.98
N LEU A 18 -0.08 -6.76 1.10
CA LEU A 18 -1.14 -5.91 0.55
C LEU A 18 -1.14 -4.49 1.14
N ARG A 19 -0.48 -4.28 2.29
CA ARG A 19 -0.23 -2.96 2.87
C ARG A 19 0.88 -2.17 2.18
N TYR A 20 1.64 -2.80 1.30
CA TYR A 20 2.83 -2.20 0.67
C TYR A 20 2.86 -2.33 -0.85
N VAL A 21 2.21 -3.35 -1.39
CA VAL A 21 2.34 -3.73 -2.80
C VAL A 21 0.98 -4.17 -3.34
N LYS A 22 0.73 -3.83 -4.59
CA LYS A 22 -0.50 -4.20 -5.31
C LYS A 22 -0.63 -5.73 -5.41
N GLU A 23 -1.85 -6.25 -5.22
CA GLU A 23 -2.15 -7.69 -5.23
C GLU A 23 -1.60 -8.43 -6.45
N GLY A 24 -1.69 -7.84 -7.64
CA GLY A 24 -1.20 -8.43 -8.88
C GLY A 24 0.29 -8.78 -8.90
N LEU A 25 1.09 -8.24 -7.96
CA LEU A 25 2.52 -8.54 -7.84
C LEU A 25 2.84 -9.73 -6.93
N ARG A 26 1.82 -10.37 -6.35
CA ARG A 26 1.98 -11.56 -5.49
C ARG A 26 2.87 -12.67 -6.07
N PRO A 27 2.69 -13.12 -7.33
CA PRO A 27 3.55 -14.19 -7.89
C PRO A 27 5.01 -13.76 -8.04
N PHE A 28 5.25 -12.49 -8.36
CA PHE A 28 6.61 -11.95 -8.48
C PHE A 28 7.31 -11.86 -7.13
N LEU A 29 6.60 -11.46 -6.07
CA LEU A 29 7.13 -11.43 -4.70
C LEU A 29 7.49 -12.85 -4.22
N LEU A 30 6.63 -13.83 -4.45
CA LEU A 30 6.93 -15.23 -4.12
C LEU A 30 8.16 -15.74 -4.89
N GLY A 31 8.24 -15.47 -6.19
CA GLY A 31 9.39 -15.82 -7.01
C GLY A 31 10.69 -15.19 -6.52
N ALA A 32 10.68 -13.90 -6.21
CA ALA A 32 11.84 -13.18 -5.67
C ALA A 32 12.27 -13.74 -4.30
N GLY A 33 11.32 -13.99 -3.40
CA GLY A 33 11.58 -14.59 -2.09
C GLY A 33 12.22 -15.97 -2.20
N LEU A 34 11.70 -16.82 -3.07
CA LEU A 34 12.25 -18.16 -3.34
C LEU A 34 13.66 -18.10 -3.93
N LEU A 35 13.91 -17.20 -4.88
CA LEU A 35 15.23 -16.99 -5.46
C LEU A 35 16.27 -16.55 -4.43
N LEU A 36 15.90 -15.62 -3.53
CA LEU A 36 16.77 -15.17 -2.45
C LEU A 36 17.11 -16.31 -1.47
N VAL A 37 16.13 -17.13 -1.12
CA VAL A 37 16.36 -18.31 -0.26
C VAL A 37 17.25 -19.33 -0.96
N ALA A 38 17.00 -19.65 -2.24
CA ALA A 38 17.82 -20.57 -3.01
C ALA A 38 19.27 -20.09 -3.15
N ALA A 39 19.47 -18.80 -3.47
CA ALA A 39 20.80 -18.20 -3.55
C ALA A 39 21.53 -18.27 -2.20
N ALA A 40 20.85 -17.98 -1.09
CA ALA A 40 21.45 -18.07 0.23
C ALA A 40 21.83 -19.49 0.62
N ILE A 41 20.98 -20.49 0.30
CA ILE A 41 21.27 -21.91 0.53
C ILE A 41 22.49 -22.33 -0.29
N MET A 42 22.55 -21.95 -1.58
CA MET A 42 23.69 -22.24 -2.44
C MET A 42 24.99 -21.65 -1.89
N THR A 43 24.98 -20.38 -1.45
CA THR A 43 26.15 -19.73 -0.86
C THR A 43 26.64 -20.51 0.36
N ILE A 44 25.75 -20.81 1.31
CA ILE A 44 26.09 -21.59 2.51
C ILE A 44 26.66 -22.98 2.12
N TRP A 45 26.06 -23.63 1.14
CA TRP A 45 26.50 -24.95 0.71
C TRP A 45 27.90 -24.94 0.06
N TYR A 46 28.20 -23.91 -0.76
CA TYR A 46 29.52 -23.72 -1.32
C TYR A 46 30.57 -23.44 -0.24
N ASP A 47 30.26 -22.56 0.71
CA ASP A 47 31.15 -22.23 1.83
C ASP A 47 31.46 -23.44 2.70
N LEU A 48 30.44 -24.24 3.02
CA LEU A 48 30.62 -25.48 3.78
C LEU A 48 31.46 -26.53 3.01
N ARG A 49 31.29 -26.61 1.69
CA ARG A 49 32.14 -27.49 0.86
C ARG A 49 33.57 -27.00 0.78
N ALA A 50 33.79 -25.70 0.62
CA ALA A 50 35.13 -25.09 0.62
C ALA A 50 35.84 -25.33 1.96
N ALA A 51 35.16 -25.08 3.08
CA ALA A 51 35.69 -25.33 4.42
C ALA A 51 36.07 -26.82 4.68
N ARG A 52 35.31 -27.77 4.11
CA ARG A 52 35.66 -29.19 4.19
C ARG A 52 36.91 -29.56 3.37
N ARG A 53 37.10 -28.93 2.22
CA ARG A 53 38.27 -29.15 1.36
C ARG A 53 39.55 -28.62 1.98
N THR A 54 39.52 -27.43 2.60
CA THR A 54 40.66 -26.85 3.29
C THR A 54 41.08 -27.65 4.54
N ARG A 55 40.15 -28.26 5.27
CA ARG A 55 40.46 -29.13 6.39
C ARG A 55 41.14 -30.44 5.97
N SER A 56 40.94 -30.91 4.75
CA SER A 56 41.60 -32.12 4.21
C SER A 56 42.99 -31.86 3.64
N ALA A 57 43.40 -30.59 3.46
CA ALA A 57 44.67 -30.21 2.85
C ALA A 57 45.76 -29.78 3.84
N HIS A 58 45.51 -29.75 5.15
CA HIS A 58 46.50 -29.37 6.17
C HIS A 58 47.28 -30.60 6.66
N HIS A 59 48.22 -31.07 5.85
CA HIS A 59 49.40 -31.81 6.29
C HIS A 59 50.57 -31.51 5.33
N GLU A 60 51.09 -30.26 5.40
CA GLU A 60 52.47 -29.98 5.03
C GLU A 60 52.91 -28.67 5.71
N PRO A 61 54.05 -28.68 6.45
CA PRO A 61 54.62 -27.45 7.04
C PRO A 61 55.60 -26.85 6.02
N GLY A 62 55.28 -25.66 5.52
CA GLY A 62 56.25 -25.01 4.62
C GLY A 62 55.81 -23.64 4.10
N HIS A 63 56.56 -22.63 4.60
CA HIS A 63 56.71 -21.27 4.08
C HIS A 63 55.62 -20.25 4.26
N ASP A 64 55.94 -19.43 5.23
CA ASP A 64 55.48 -18.09 5.58
C ASP A 64 55.84 -17.12 4.46
N ASP A 65 54.93 -16.74 3.60
CA ASP A 65 55.01 -15.53 2.76
C ASP A 65 53.81 -14.63 3.09
N GLY A 66 54.14 -13.65 3.95
CA GLY A 66 53.28 -12.65 4.48
C GLY A 66 52.69 -11.70 3.43
N HIS A 67 51.51 -12.00 2.97
CA HIS A 67 50.56 -11.01 2.47
C HIS A 67 49.22 -11.23 3.19
N GLY A 68 49.21 -10.95 4.49
CA GLY A 68 48.05 -10.85 5.30
C GLY A 68 47.18 -9.68 4.88
N HIS A 69 46.33 -9.84 3.90
CA HIS A 69 45.14 -9.05 3.82
C HIS A 69 44.22 -9.54 4.97
N GLY A 70 44.53 -8.99 6.16
CA GLY A 70 43.64 -9.10 7.32
C GLY A 70 42.25 -8.64 6.91
N GLY A 71 41.38 -9.60 6.64
CA GLY A 71 39.97 -9.35 6.46
C GLY A 71 39.43 -8.73 7.72
N HIS A 72 39.55 -7.42 7.87
CA HIS A 72 38.67 -6.68 8.70
C HIS A 72 37.28 -6.84 8.07
N GLU A 73 36.58 -7.93 8.43
CA GLU A 73 35.14 -7.96 8.21
C GLU A 73 34.62 -6.67 8.84
N PRO A 74 34.09 -5.76 8.03
CA PRO A 74 33.66 -4.49 8.56
C PRO A 74 32.52 -4.76 9.56
N ARG A 75 32.82 -4.61 10.86
CA ARG A 75 31.81 -4.63 11.94
C ARG A 75 30.65 -3.69 11.63
N VAL A 76 30.84 -2.78 10.69
CA VAL A 76 29.83 -1.90 10.08
C VAL A 76 28.68 -2.69 9.42
N GLY A 77 28.90 -3.91 8.94
CA GLY A 77 27.84 -4.75 8.38
C GLY A 77 26.71 -5.05 9.38
N TRP A 78 27.02 -5.11 10.66
CA TRP A 78 26.00 -5.27 11.71
C TRP A 78 25.11 -4.05 11.90
N LEU A 79 25.61 -2.83 11.62
CA LEU A 79 24.83 -1.61 11.67
C LEU A 79 23.74 -1.59 10.59
N LEU A 80 23.95 -2.28 9.47
CA LEU A 80 22.95 -2.40 8.40
C LEU A 80 21.84 -3.40 8.76
N LEU A 81 22.09 -4.30 9.71
CA LEU A 81 21.06 -5.24 10.21
C LEU A 81 20.04 -4.56 11.13
N ALA A 82 20.45 -3.51 11.86
CA ALA A 82 19.58 -2.83 12.82
C ALA A 82 18.32 -2.21 12.16
N PRO A 83 18.42 -1.39 11.09
CA PRO A 83 17.23 -0.84 10.42
C PRO A 83 16.37 -1.93 9.77
N VAL A 84 16.99 -2.99 9.26
CA VAL A 84 16.26 -4.12 8.68
C VAL A 84 15.48 -4.88 9.74
N MET A 85 16.10 -5.17 10.87
CA MET A 85 15.43 -5.80 12.01
C MET A 85 14.31 -4.92 12.55
N ALA A 86 14.53 -3.61 12.62
CA ALA A 86 13.49 -2.66 13.01
C ALA A 86 12.28 -2.72 12.07
N LEU A 87 12.49 -2.73 10.75
CA LEU A 87 11.41 -2.84 9.75
C LEU A 87 10.70 -4.21 9.79
N LEU A 88 11.41 -5.29 10.13
CA LEU A 88 10.81 -6.61 10.27
C LEU A 88 9.98 -6.77 11.55
N LEU A 89 10.35 -6.05 12.61
CA LEU A 89 9.67 -6.08 13.91
C LEU A 89 8.53 -5.06 13.98
N LEU A 90 8.71 -3.89 13.37
CA LEU A 90 7.75 -2.80 13.32
C LEU A 90 7.12 -2.77 11.92
N SER A 91 6.07 -3.57 11.70
CA SER A 91 5.29 -3.47 10.46
C SER A 91 4.58 -2.10 10.42
N PRO A 92 5.00 -1.13 9.58
CA PRO A 92 4.29 0.12 9.47
C PRO A 92 2.83 -0.11 9.03
N PRO A 93 1.88 0.73 9.47
CA PRO A 93 0.51 0.66 8.99
C PRO A 93 0.43 0.98 7.49
N ALA A 94 -0.71 0.69 6.87
CA ALA A 94 -1.00 1.15 5.52
C ALA A 94 -0.99 2.69 5.44
N LEU A 95 -0.89 3.24 4.23
CA LEU A 95 -0.95 4.69 4.02
C LEU A 95 -2.33 5.21 4.42
N GLY A 96 -2.35 6.19 5.31
CA GLY A 96 -3.56 6.76 5.88
C GLY A 96 -3.73 8.27 5.62
N SER A 97 -4.46 8.94 6.52
CA SER A 97 -4.88 10.33 6.43
C SER A 97 -3.71 11.31 6.32
N PHE A 98 -2.60 11.06 7.02
CA PHE A 98 -1.39 11.90 6.91
C PHE A 98 -0.85 11.89 5.47
N ALA A 99 -0.67 10.70 4.87
CA ALA A 99 -0.19 10.60 3.49
C ALA A 99 -1.19 11.19 2.49
N ALA A 100 -2.49 10.99 2.72
CA ALA A 100 -3.55 11.58 1.92
C ALA A 100 -3.56 13.12 2.01
N GLY A 101 -3.26 13.70 3.17
CA GLY A 101 -3.18 15.14 3.37
C GLY A 101 -2.00 15.80 2.65
N GLN A 102 -0.88 15.09 2.52
CA GLN A 102 0.34 15.60 1.87
C GLN A 102 0.31 15.48 0.33
N SER A 103 -0.58 14.68 -0.20
CA SER A 103 -0.66 14.38 -1.64
C SER A 103 -1.95 14.90 -2.25
N GLY A 104 -1.85 15.42 -3.48
CA GLY A 104 -3.03 15.80 -4.24
C GLY A 104 -3.85 14.60 -4.68
N SER A 105 -5.17 14.77 -4.71
CA SER A 105 -6.11 13.73 -5.15
C SER A 105 -5.80 13.27 -6.57
N VAL A 106 -5.83 11.97 -6.80
CA VAL A 106 -5.84 11.43 -8.16
C VAL A 106 -7.14 11.87 -8.82
N GLY A 107 -7.03 12.63 -9.91
CA GLY A 107 -8.17 12.88 -10.78
C GLY A 107 -8.55 11.56 -11.48
N PRO A 108 -9.83 11.19 -11.50
CA PRO A 108 -10.28 10.10 -12.35
C PRO A 108 -9.96 10.44 -13.81
N ALA A 109 -9.64 9.43 -14.60
CA ALA A 109 -9.51 9.63 -16.04
C ALA A 109 -10.89 10.00 -16.62
N GLU A 110 -10.90 10.97 -17.52
CA GLU A 110 -12.11 11.30 -18.27
C GLU A 110 -12.50 10.07 -19.11
N ALA A 111 -13.65 9.50 -18.81
CA ALA A 111 -14.22 8.42 -19.60
C ALA A 111 -15.30 9.00 -20.51
N SER A 112 -15.33 8.56 -21.76
CA SER A 112 -16.34 8.98 -22.73
C SER A 112 -17.71 8.36 -22.45
N ASP A 113 -17.74 7.27 -21.70
CA ASP A 113 -18.99 6.55 -21.37
C ASP A 113 -18.87 5.90 -19.98
N TYR A 114 -19.94 6.02 -19.20
CA TYR A 114 -20.09 5.38 -17.89
C TYR A 114 -21.22 4.36 -17.96
N PRO A 115 -20.91 3.06 -17.92
CA PRO A 115 -21.95 2.03 -17.98
C PRO A 115 -22.93 2.18 -16.79
N PRO A 116 -24.19 1.74 -16.94
CA PRO A 116 -25.15 1.75 -15.84
C PRO A 116 -24.58 1.07 -14.63
N LEU A 117 -24.89 1.62 -13.45
CA LEU A 117 -24.54 0.98 -12.20
C LEU A 117 -25.23 -0.39 -12.06
N PRO A 118 -24.59 -1.37 -11.42
CA PRO A 118 -25.21 -2.67 -11.17
C PRO A 118 -26.50 -2.52 -10.35
N ALA A 119 -27.32 -3.55 -10.36
CA ALA A 119 -28.52 -3.60 -9.53
C ALA A 119 -28.13 -3.66 -8.04
N GLY A 120 -28.94 -3.04 -7.20
CA GLY A 120 -28.72 -2.97 -5.74
C GLY A 120 -29.12 -1.62 -5.18
N ASP A 121 -29.45 -1.56 -3.88
CA ASP A 121 -29.74 -0.34 -3.14
C ASP A 121 -29.41 -0.57 -1.66
N PRO A 122 -28.32 0.02 -1.12
CA PRO A 122 -27.31 0.81 -1.85
C PRO A 122 -26.44 -0.02 -2.79
N VAL A 123 -25.97 0.59 -3.87
CA VAL A 123 -24.99 -0.03 -4.75
C VAL A 123 -23.57 0.29 -4.27
N GLU A 124 -22.73 -0.72 -4.20
CA GLU A 124 -21.32 -0.57 -3.81
C GLU A 124 -20.50 -0.03 -5.01
N VAL A 125 -19.81 1.09 -4.81
CA VAL A 125 -19.04 1.78 -5.85
C VAL A 125 -17.66 2.13 -5.31
N GLY A 126 -16.62 1.92 -6.10
CA GLY A 126 -15.27 2.38 -5.74
C GLY A 126 -15.16 3.90 -5.78
N LEU A 127 -14.33 4.49 -4.88
CA LEU A 127 -14.18 5.95 -4.80
C LEU A 127 -13.76 6.57 -6.13
N LEU A 128 -12.87 5.91 -6.88
CA LEU A 128 -12.39 6.40 -8.17
C LEU A 128 -13.51 6.42 -9.23
N ASP A 129 -14.33 5.36 -9.29
CA ASP A 129 -15.47 5.28 -10.20
C ASP A 129 -16.54 6.32 -9.83
N TYR A 130 -16.85 6.45 -8.52
CA TYR A 130 -17.76 7.48 -8.04
C TYR A 130 -17.29 8.88 -8.44
N ALA A 131 -16.04 9.21 -8.15
CA ALA A 131 -15.47 10.52 -8.47
C ALA A 131 -15.51 10.80 -9.98
N GLY A 132 -15.22 9.80 -10.81
CA GLY A 132 -15.33 9.91 -12.28
C GLY A 132 -16.74 10.25 -12.72
N ARG A 133 -17.73 9.50 -12.27
CA ARG A 133 -19.15 9.73 -12.57
C ARG A 133 -19.65 11.08 -12.07
N ALA A 134 -19.23 11.49 -10.88
CA ALA A 134 -19.64 12.76 -10.31
C ALA A 134 -19.05 13.96 -11.08
N VAL A 135 -17.76 13.90 -11.44
CA VAL A 135 -17.03 15.02 -12.03
C VAL A 135 -17.21 15.13 -13.56
N PHE A 136 -17.12 14.00 -14.28
CA PHE A 136 -17.11 14.01 -15.76
C PHE A 136 -18.46 13.69 -16.39
N ASP A 137 -19.25 12.81 -15.76
CA ASP A 137 -20.62 12.52 -16.20
C ASP A 137 -21.66 13.49 -15.61
N GLY A 138 -21.24 14.41 -14.71
CA GLY A 138 -22.13 15.31 -13.99
C GLY A 138 -23.17 14.57 -13.14
N GLY A 139 -22.84 13.36 -12.69
CA GLY A 139 -23.70 12.54 -11.85
C GLY A 139 -24.89 11.88 -12.56
N ARG A 140 -24.98 11.96 -13.89
CA ARG A 140 -26.13 11.37 -14.64
C ARG A 140 -26.28 9.88 -14.38
N SER A 141 -25.17 9.13 -14.38
CA SER A 141 -25.16 7.69 -14.07
C SER A 141 -25.41 7.36 -12.59
N LEU A 142 -25.33 8.38 -11.69
CA LEU A 142 -25.61 8.27 -10.28
C LEU A 142 -27.03 8.71 -9.90
N ALA A 143 -27.75 9.32 -10.84
CA ALA A 143 -29.07 9.93 -10.57
C ALA A 143 -30.06 8.92 -10.00
N GLY A 144 -30.71 9.28 -8.89
CA GLY A 144 -31.71 8.44 -8.22
C GLY A 144 -31.17 7.15 -7.60
N ARG A 145 -29.84 7.01 -7.46
CA ARG A 145 -29.21 5.84 -6.86
C ARG A 145 -28.61 6.18 -5.50
N THR A 146 -28.80 5.28 -4.55
CA THR A 146 -28.07 5.28 -3.29
C THR A 146 -26.79 4.48 -3.48
N VAL A 147 -25.64 5.07 -3.12
CA VAL A 147 -24.34 4.42 -3.25
C VAL A 147 -23.71 4.16 -1.89
N LYS A 148 -22.92 3.11 -1.80
CA LYS A 148 -22.07 2.81 -0.65
C LYS A 148 -20.61 2.97 -1.07
N LEU A 149 -19.88 3.81 -0.36
CA LEU A 149 -18.45 4.04 -0.54
C LEU A 149 -17.70 3.60 0.72
N THR A 150 -16.55 2.98 0.54
CA THR A 150 -15.67 2.52 1.63
C THR A 150 -14.33 3.24 1.56
N GLY A 151 -13.88 3.80 2.68
CA GLY A 151 -12.59 4.49 2.78
C GLY A 151 -12.27 4.89 4.21
N PHE A 152 -11.18 5.61 4.40
CA PHE A 152 -10.82 6.19 5.69
C PHE A 152 -11.10 7.69 5.73
N ILE A 153 -11.35 8.21 6.92
CA ILE A 153 -11.60 9.64 7.13
C ILE A 153 -10.28 10.43 7.09
N THR A 154 -10.29 11.54 6.36
CA THR A 154 -9.19 12.51 6.32
C THR A 154 -9.76 13.93 6.45
N PRO A 155 -9.04 14.87 7.11
CA PRO A 155 -9.47 16.27 7.17
C PRO A 155 -9.52 16.90 5.78
N GLY A 156 -10.58 17.63 5.51
CA GLY A 156 -10.73 18.44 4.31
C GLY A 156 -10.26 19.90 4.52
N PRO A 157 -10.19 20.69 3.43
CA PRO A 157 -9.67 22.06 3.49
C PRO A 157 -10.49 23.00 4.38
N ASP A 158 -11.79 22.78 4.47
CA ASP A 158 -12.73 23.64 5.24
C ASP A 158 -13.09 23.01 6.59
N GLY A 159 -12.29 22.07 7.10
CA GLY A 159 -12.59 21.32 8.31
C GLY A 159 -13.70 20.28 8.13
N ARG A 160 -14.32 20.19 6.96
CA ARG A 160 -15.28 19.13 6.64
C ARG A 160 -14.54 17.81 6.43
N PRO A 161 -15.06 16.67 6.92
CA PRO A 161 -14.43 15.38 6.68
C PRO A 161 -14.49 15.02 5.19
N MET A 162 -13.44 14.34 4.75
CA MET A 162 -13.40 13.71 3.43
C MET A 162 -13.21 12.19 3.60
N LEU A 163 -13.80 11.43 2.71
CA LEU A 163 -13.53 10.01 2.54
C LEU A 163 -12.36 9.86 1.56
N ALA A 164 -11.35 9.10 1.96
CA ALA A 164 -10.20 8.86 1.12
C ALA A 164 -9.86 7.36 1.01
N ARG A 165 -9.23 7.01 -0.08
CA ARG A 165 -8.61 5.71 -0.27
C ARG A 165 -7.35 5.89 -1.11
N MET A 166 -6.28 5.16 -0.79
CA MET A 166 -5.06 5.25 -1.57
C MET A 166 -5.15 4.35 -2.81
N VAL A 167 -4.63 4.84 -3.92
CA VAL A 167 -4.49 4.11 -5.18
C VAL A 167 -3.01 3.83 -5.40
N LEU A 168 -2.65 2.60 -5.68
CA LEU A 168 -1.27 2.19 -5.98
C LEU A 168 -1.14 1.82 -7.47
N ALA A 169 -0.06 2.26 -8.10
CA ALA A 169 0.33 1.71 -9.40
C ALA A 169 1.10 0.39 -9.19
N CYS A 170 2.12 0.37 -8.32
CA CYS A 170 2.86 -0.83 -7.99
C CYS A 170 3.05 -1.05 -6.48
N CYS A 171 3.38 -0.02 -5.71
CA CYS A 171 3.70 -0.13 -4.29
C CYS A 171 3.36 1.14 -3.51
N ALA A 172 3.45 1.07 -2.17
CA ALA A 172 3.11 2.20 -1.29
C ALA A 172 3.92 3.48 -1.57
N ALA A 173 5.12 3.37 -2.18
CA ALA A 173 5.92 4.55 -2.52
C ALA A 173 5.30 5.40 -3.64
N ASP A 174 4.44 4.84 -4.48
CA ASP A 174 3.70 5.55 -5.53
C ASP A 174 2.25 5.86 -5.13
N GLY A 175 1.89 5.58 -3.88
CA GLY A 175 0.53 5.75 -3.35
C GLY A 175 0.02 7.17 -3.48
N ARG A 176 -1.15 7.34 -4.10
CA ARG A 176 -1.84 8.62 -4.22
C ARG A 176 -3.29 8.50 -3.74
N PRO A 177 -3.81 9.49 -3.01
CA PRO A 177 -5.18 9.44 -2.54
C PRO A 177 -6.19 9.72 -3.66
N ILE A 178 -7.33 9.04 -3.64
CA ILE A 178 -8.57 9.54 -4.19
C ILE A 178 -9.41 10.08 -3.03
N LYS A 179 -9.94 11.29 -3.15
CA LYS A 179 -10.68 11.97 -2.10
C LYS A 179 -12.07 12.34 -2.58
N VAL A 180 -13.06 12.15 -1.70
CA VAL A 180 -14.46 12.55 -1.91
C VAL A 180 -14.90 13.36 -0.68
N GLY A 181 -15.37 14.58 -0.89
CA GLY A 181 -15.92 15.40 0.17
C GLY A 181 -17.24 14.83 0.69
N LEU A 182 -17.50 15.00 1.98
CA LEU A 182 -18.71 14.50 2.64
C LEU A 182 -19.56 15.68 3.11
N THR A 183 -20.86 15.63 2.78
CA THR A 183 -21.88 16.60 3.20
C THR A 183 -23.09 15.87 3.75
N GLY A 184 -24.09 16.56 4.28
CA GLY A 184 -25.30 15.94 4.80
C GLY A 184 -25.16 15.49 6.26
N ALA A 185 -25.35 14.22 6.55
CA ALA A 185 -25.27 13.71 7.93
C ALA A 185 -23.85 13.93 8.51
N PRO A 186 -23.74 14.40 9.78
CA PRO A 186 -22.45 14.62 10.42
C PRO A 186 -21.72 13.30 10.62
N ILE A 187 -20.42 13.29 10.38
CA ILE A 187 -19.52 12.15 10.60
C ILE A 187 -18.57 12.51 11.74
N ASP A 188 -18.75 11.86 12.88
CA ASP A 188 -17.92 12.02 14.08
C ASP A 188 -16.97 10.84 14.21
N ALA A 189 -16.15 10.65 13.16
CA ALA A 189 -15.11 9.64 13.14
C ALA A 189 -13.73 10.32 13.06
N PRO A 190 -12.73 9.84 13.82
CA PRO A 190 -11.40 10.44 13.82
C PRO A 190 -10.69 10.20 12.46
N PRO A 191 -9.64 11.00 12.15
CA PRO A 191 -8.75 10.68 11.03
C PRO A 191 -8.23 9.24 11.12
N ASP A 192 -8.08 8.59 9.97
CA ASP A 192 -7.70 7.19 9.79
C ASP A 192 -8.79 6.15 10.17
N ALA A 193 -9.92 6.54 10.76
CA ALA A 193 -11.02 5.61 10.95
C ALA A 193 -11.57 5.16 9.58
N TRP A 194 -11.68 3.85 9.41
CA TRP A 194 -12.30 3.25 8.23
C TRP A 194 -13.81 3.25 8.39
N VAL A 195 -14.49 3.68 7.35
CA VAL A 195 -15.95 3.81 7.35
C VAL A 195 -16.56 3.32 6.04
N ASP A 196 -17.75 2.75 6.16
CA ASP A 196 -18.72 2.61 5.07
C ASP A 196 -19.68 3.79 5.13
N VAL A 197 -19.78 4.53 4.04
CA VAL A 197 -20.66 5.69 3.92
C VAL A 197 -21.71 5.41 2.86
N VAL A 198 -22.98 5.57 3.23
CA VAL A 198 -24.13 5.42 2.33
C VAL A 198 -24.72 6.81 2.08
N GLY A 199 -24.88 7.14 0.80
CA GLY A 199 -25.37 8.46 0.43
C GLY A 199 -25.84 8.54 -1.01
N VAL A 200 -26.13 9.75 -1.45
CA VAL A 200 -26.55 10.07 -2.82
C VAL A 200 -25.61 11.08 -3.45
N TYR A 201 -25.63 11.14 -4.76
CA TYR A 201 -24.83 12.11 -5.51
C TYR A 201 -25.11 13.54 -5.05
N SER A 202 -24.04 14.31 -4.84
CA SER A 202 -24.09 15.75 -4.62
C SER A 202 -23.53 16.48 -5.85
N PRO A 203 -24.21 17.51 -6.38
CA PRO A 203 -23.70 18.32 -7.48
C PRO A 203 -22.56 19.26 -7.05
N GLU A 204 -22.26 19.33 -5.77
CA GLU A 204 -21.14 20.13 -5.26
C GLU A 204 -19.80 19.59 -5.81
N VAL A 205 -18.97 20.49 -6.32
CA VAL A 205 -17.61 20.17 -6.77
C VAL A 205 -16.65 21.13 -6.08
N GLY A 206 -15.71 20.57 -5.36
CA GLY A 206 -14.63 21.33 -4.72
C GLY A 206 -13.34 21.26 -5.52
N THR A 207 -12.27 21.75 -4.85
CA THR A 207 -10.92 21.77 -5.41
C THR A 207 -9.94 21.29 -4.34
N ASP A 208 -9.09 20.35 -4.71
CA ASP A 208 -8.01 19.87 -3.83
C ASP A 208 -6.96 20.98 -3.65
N PRO A 209 -6.64 21.38 -2.42
CA PRO A 209 -5.71 22.48 -2.16
C PRO A 209 -4.27 22.16 -2.59
N VAL A 210 -3.91 20.89 -2.71
CA VAL A 210 -2.54 20.47 -3.04
C VAL A 210 -2.26 20.53 -4.54
N ASN A 211 -3.17 20.02 -5.37
CA ASN A 211 -2.94 19.90 -6.82
C ASN A 211 -4.04 20.52 -7.70
N GLN A 212 -5.00 21.22 -7.10
CA GLN A 212 -6.12 21.86 -7.80
C GLN A 212 -7.04 20.89 -8.57
N ALA A 213 -6.96 19.58 -8.26
CA ALA A 213 -7.86 18.60 -8.85
C ALA A 213 -9.30 18.84 -8.39
N ARG A 214 -10.26 18.54 -9.29
CA ARG A 214 -11.68 18.59 -8.95
C ARG A 214 -12.03 17.49 -7.94
N LEU A 215 -12.72 17.86 -6.87
CA LEU A 215 -13.20 16.97 -5.83
C LEU A 215 -14.71 16.78 -5.95
N ALA A 216 -15.14 15.53 -6.08
CA ALA A 216 -16.55 15.16 -5.97
C ALA A 216 -17.01 15.21 -4.52
N TYR A 217 -18.31 15.41 -4.30
CA TYR A 217 -18.94 15.35 -3.01
C TYR A 217 -20.04 14.28 -2.98
N LEU A 218 -20.25 13.68 -1.80
CA LEU A 218 -21.34 12.76 -1.51
C LEU A 218 -22.23 13.37 -0.42
N GLU A 219 -23.53 13.39 -0.62
CA GLU A 219 -24.49 13.71 0.41
C GLU A 219 -24.79 12.47 1.24
N VAL A 220 -24.21 12.43 2.43
CA VAL A 220 -24.27 11.28 3.35
C VAL A 220 -25.66 11.17 3.95
N ARG A 221 -26.20 9.97 3.96
CA ARG A 221 -27.45 9.59 4.65
C ARG A 221 -27.16 8.84 5.95
N THR A 222 -26.30 7.85 5.87
CA THR A 222 -25.86 7.05 7.01
C THR A 222 -24.39 6.65 6.84
N TRP A 223 -23.75 6.32 7.93
CA TRP A 223 -22.38 5.80 7.93
C TRP A 223 -22.18 4.84 9.10
N GLN A 224 -21.17 4.00 9.00
CA GLN A 224 -20.73 3.11 10.07
C GLN A 224 -19.21 2.96 10.05
N GLU A 225 -18.60 2.86 11.22
CA GLU A 225 -17.20 2.52 11.36
C GLU A 225 -17.00 1.03 11.10
N ILE A 226 -15.92 0.69 10.40
CA ILE A 226 -15.55 -0.68 10.06
C ILE A 226 -14.07 -0.93 10.38
N ASP A 227 -13.67 -2.18 10.45
CA ASP A 227 -12.26 -2.53 10.51
C ASP A 227 -11.55 -2.21 9.16
N GLU A 228 -10.23 -1.97 9.23
CA GLU A 228 -9.42 -1.79 8.02
C GLU A 228 -9.59 -3.00 7.09
N PRO A 229 -10.00 -2.80 5.82
CA PRO A 229 -10.14 -3.88 4.87
C PRO A 229 -8.80 -4.61 4.62
N LYS A 230 -8.85 -5.91 4.32
CA LYS A 230 -7.64 -6.68 3.97
C LYS A 230 -6.89 -6.08 2.78
N GLN A 231 -7.61 -5.44 1.86
CA GLN A 231 -7.08 -4.65 0.76
C GLN A 231 -7.36 -3.17 1.04
N PRO A 232 -6.45 -2.45 1.70
CA PRO A 232 -6.68 -1.05 2.05
C PRO A 232 -6.60 -0.10 0.85
N TYR A 233 -6.05 -0.57 -0.26
CA TYR A 233 -5.87 0.22 -1.48
C TYR A 233 -6.95 -0.04 -2.53
N ALA A 234 -7.23 0.96 -3.38
CA ALA A 234 -8.18 0.88 -4.48
C ALA A 234 -7.49 0.47 -5.79
#